data_5eb150aa7c00f2013aa663a49faad3ae
#
_entry.id   5eb150aa7c00f2013aa663a49faad3ae
#
_cell.length_a   1.000
_cell.length_b   1.000
_cell.length_c   1.000
_cell.angle_alpha   90.00
_cell.angle_beta   90.00
_cell.angle_gamma   90.00
#
_symmetry.space_group_name_H-M   'P 1'
#
loop_
_entity.id
_entity.type
_entity.pdbx_description
1 polymer ?
#
loop_
_entity_poly.entity_id
_entity_poly.type
_entity_poly.pdbx_seq_one_letter_code
_entity_poly.pdbx_strand_id
1 'polypeptide(L)'
;TNITTSQEAYQSDQQTSTFETPDGKEFTFLTKSFVDQQPGSTVKGTARLVDGGLKVSLTDPQERELDLSPAVFISTHLVDLIDAAREGEQLVKRDVFDGSDEADEVVASSAFIGEARAFPEVREGESKDAVAPLADMPAWPVTISYFDKGVGASAESLPVYEASFVLYENGISRKLTMRYPDYAMKGELTSLEMLESEPCTPAD
;
A
#
# COMPACT_ATOMS: atom_id res chain seq x y z
N THR A 1 2.91 -4.53 -14.80
CA THR A 1 3.33 -3.11 -14.97
C THR A 1 4.37 -3.03 -16.09
N ASN A 2 4.18 -2.10 -17.02
CA ASN A 2 5.20 -1.83 -18.07
C ASN A 2 6.02 -0.62 -17.62
N ILE A 3 7.31 -0.79 -17.52
CA ILE A 3 8.25 0.27 -17.14
C ILE A 3 9.09 0.60 -18.37
N THR A 4 9.07 1.87 -18.78
CA THR A 4 9.89 2.38 -19.89
C THR A 4 10.86 3.41 -19.34
N THR A 5 12.13 3.13 -19.46
CA THR A 5 13.22 4.09 -19.19
C THR A 5 13.67 4.73 -20.49
N SER A 6 14.55 5.72 -20.40
CA SER A 6 15.13 6.35 -21.60
C SER A 6 16.04 5.42 -22.43
N GLN A 7 16.35 4.23 -21.96
CA GLN A 7 17.26 3.27 -22.60
C GLN A 7 16.62 1.92 -22.90
N GLU A 8 15.69 1.42 -22.09
CA GLU A 8 15.06 0.12 -22.28
C GLU A 8 13.62 0.13 -21.77
N ALA A 9 12.76 -0.69 -22.40
CA ALA A 9 11.41 -0.98 -21.92
C ALA A 9 11.36 -2.42 -21.43
N TYR A 10 10.86 -2.65 -20.21
CA TYR A 10 10.66 -3.99 -19.68
C TYR A 10 9.28 -4.11 -19.03
N GLN A 11 8.79 -5.34 -18.98
CA GLN A 11 7.56 -5.66 -18.29
C GLN A 11 7.88 -6.18 -16.88
N SER A 12 7.39 -5.50 -15.86
CA SER A 12 7.44 -5.97 -14.47
C SER A 12 6.06 -6.42 -14.03
N ASP A 13 5.97 -7.61 -13.45
CA ASP A 13 4.78 -8.12 -12.78
C ASP A 13 5.13 -8.44 -11.33
N GLN A 14 4.27 -7.99 -10.42
CA GLN A 14 4.40 -8.24 -8.99
C GLN A 14 3.07 -8.81 -8.48
N GLN A 15 3.15 -9.97 -7.86
CA GLN A 15 2.03 -10.67 -7.26
C GLN A 15 2.21 -10.70 -5.75
N THR A 16 1.36 -9.97 -5.05
CA THR A 16 1.40 -9.88 -3.59
C THR A 16 0.12 -10.45 -3.00
N SER A 17 0.27 -11.30 -1.99
CA SER A 17 -0.81 -11.80 -1.15
C SER A 17 -0.48 -11.50 0.30
N THR A 18 -1.38 -10.79 0.95
CA THR A 18 -1.23 -10.42 2.37
C THR A 18 -2.47 -10.82 3.15
N PHE A 19 -2.26 -11.15 4.41
CA PHE A 19 -3.30 -11.38 5.37
C PHE A 19 -2.92 -10.72 6.69
N GLU A 20 -3.82 -9.92 7.22
CA GLU A 20 -3.69 -9.26 8.51
C GLU A 20 -4.80 -9.73 9.45
N THR A 21 -4.45 -10.05 10.70
CA THR A 21 -5.45 -10.43 11.70
C THR A 21 -6.33 -9.24 12.07
N PRO A 22 -7.63 -9.45 12.42
CA PRO A 22 -8.55 -8.36 12.73
C PRO A 22 -8.11 -7.47 13.91
N ASP A 23 -7.25 -7.97 14.79
CA ASP A 23 -6.67 -7.20 15.90
C ASP A 23 -5.38 -6.44 15.52
N GLY A 24 -4.97 -6.51 14.25
CA GLY A 24 -3.78 -5.84 13.73
C GLY A 24 -2.45 -6.34 14.30
N LYS A 25 -2.41 -7.55 14.88
CA LYS A 25 -1.21 -8.05 15.57
C LYS A 25 -0.35 -9.00 14.77
N GLU A 26 -0.91 -9.66 13.77
CA GLU A 26 -0.17 -10.58 12.91
C GLU A 26 -0.43 -10.25 11.44
N PHE A 27 0.63 -10.29 10.66
CA PHE A 27 0.64 -10.03 9.24
C PHE A 27 1.43 -11.11 8.52
N THR A 28 0.79 -11.80 7.58
CA THR A 28 1.43 -12.79 6.71
C THR A 28 1.50 -12.24 5.32
N PHE A 29 2.64 -12.38 4.66
CA PHE A 29 2.88 -11.83 3.33
C PHE A 29 3.64 -12.80 2.43
N LEU A 30 3.31 -12.72 1.15
CA LEU A 30 4.01 -13.38 0.04
C LEU A 30 4.04 -12.43 -1.14
N THR A 31 5.22 -12.02 -1.56
CA THR A 31 5.43 -11.21 -2.75
C THR A 31 6.31 -11.97 -3.74
N LYS A 32 5.86 -12.06 -5.00
CA LYS A 32 6.62 -12.64 -6.11
C LYS A 32 6.78 -11.59 -7.19
N SER A 33 7.99 -11.40 -7.66
CA SER A 33 8.28 -10.51 -8.79
C SER A 33 8.63 -11.31 -10.05
N PHE A 34 8.32 -10.72 -11.20
CA PHE A 34 8.68 -11.26 -12.51
C PHE A 34 9.14 -10.09 -13.38
N VAL A 35 10.17 -10.32 -14.17
CA VAL A 35 10.67 -9.35 -15.16
C VAL A 35 10.66 -10.04 -16.53
N ASP A 36 9.96 -9.46 -17.50
CA ASP A 36 9.79 -10.04 -18.84
C ASP A 36 9.29 -11.50 -18.79
N GLN A 37 8.33 -11.76 -17.88
CA GLN A 37 7.75 -13.08 -17.59
C GLN A 37 8.74 -14.10 -16.99
N GLN A 38 9.96 -13.70 -16.65
CA GLN A 38 10.91 -14.56 -15.95
C GLN A 38 10.77 -14.37 -14.43
N PRO A 39 10.81 -15.46 -13.64
CA PRO A 39 10.78 -15.36 -12.18
C PRO A 39 11.94 -14.48 -11.68
N GLY A 40 11.60 -13.52 -10.83
CA GLY A 40 12.54 -12.69 -10.08
C GLY A 40 12.64 -13.14 -8.62
N SER A 41 12.49 -12.19 -7.70
CA SER A 41 12.53 -12.46 -6.26
C SER A 41 11.23 -13.03 -5.75
N THR A 42 11.33 -13.81 -4.66
CA THR A 42 10.19 -14.17 -3.80
C THR A 42 10.54 -13.73 -2.39
N VAL A 43 9.61 -13.05 -1.73
CA VAL A 43 9.72 -12.67 -0.32
C VAL A 43 8.49 -13.22 0.39
N LYS A 44 8.70 -13.99 1.43
CA LYS A 44 7.62 -14.60 2.21
C LYS A 44 7.95 -14.58 3.68
N GLY A 45 6.98 -14.23 4.50
CA GLY A 45 7.17 -14.18 5.94
C GLY A 45 5.91 -13.91 6.73
N THR A 46 6.11 -13.78 8.02
CA THR A 46 5.10 -13.38 9.00
C THR A 46 5.70 -12.33 9.91
N ALA A 47 4.96 -11.27 10.18
CA ALA A 47 5.32 -10.25 11.15
C ALA A 47 4.33 -10.26 12.30
N ARG A 48 4.83 -10.08 13.54
CA ARG A 48 4.01 -10.04 14.76
C ARG A 48 4.38 -8.84 15.62
N LEU A 49 3.36 -8.07 16.00
CA LEU A 49 3.52 -7.06 17.04
C LEU A 49 3.72 -7.75 18.40
N VAL A 50 4.80 -7.39 19.04
CA VAL A 50 5.14 -7.83 20.41
C VAL A 50 5.39 -6.59 21.26
N ASP A 51 5.48 -6.78 22.60
CA ASP A 51 5.80 -5.66 23.48
C ASP A 51 7.13 -5.01 23.07
N GLY A 52 7.04 -3.75 22.64
CA GLY A 52 8.20 -2.93 22.28
C GLY A 52 8.70 -3.04 20.82
N GLY A 53 8.06 -3.82 19.95
CA GLY A 53 8.54 -3.91 18.56
C GLY A 53 7.74 -4.81 17.65
N LEU A 54 8.34 -5.11 16.52
CA LEU A 54 7.82 -5.99 15.49
C LEU A 54 8.82 -7.13 15.28
N LYS A 55 8.37 -8.38 15.44
CA LYS A 55 9.16 -9.58 15.10
C LYS A 55 8.76 -10.05 13.71
N VAL A 56 9.73 -10.15 12.81
CA VAL A 56 9.53 -10.61 11.44
C VAL A 56 10.28 -11.91 11.24
N SER A 57 9.55 -12.95 10.81
CA SER A 57 10.10 -14.26 10.47
C SER A 57 9.98 -14.45 8.96
N LEU A 58 11.10 -14.38 8.25
CA LEU A 58 11.19 -14.64 6.80
C LEU A 58 11.43 -16.14 6.55
N THR A 59 10.80 -16.66 5.50
CA THR A 59 11.03 -18.03 5.00
C THR A 59 11.60 -18.04 3.58
N ASP A 60 11.43 -16.98 2.81
CA ASP A 60 12.00 -16.76 1.49
C ASP A 60 12.54 -15.33 1.38
N PRO A 61 13.67 -15.09 0.71
CA PRO A 61 14.52 -16.02 -0.04
C PRO A 61 15.40 -16.90 0.84
N GLN A 62 15.47 -16.62 2.14
CA GLN A 62 16.17 -17.40 3.15
C GLN A 62 15.53 -17.24 4.52
N GLU A 63 15.64 -18.23 5.38
CA GLU A 63 15.17 -18.13 6.76
C GLU A 63 15.96 -17.04 7.51
N ARG A 64 15.21 -16.09 8.08
CA ARG A 64 15.78 -14.94 8.80
C ARG A 64 14.79 -14.41 9.82
N GLU A 65 15.27 -14.13 11.03
CA GLU A 65 14.49 -13.47 12.08
C GLU A 65 14.98 -12.03 12.23
N LEU A 66 14.04 -11.10 12.35
CA LEU A 66 14.33 -9.67 12.49
C LEU A 66 13.52 -9.09 13.65
N ASP A 67 14.15 -8.20 14.40
CA ASP A 67 13.50 -7.34 15.38
C ASP A 67 13.51 -5.91 14.85
N LEU A 68 12.31 -5.37 14.55
CA LEU A 68 12.11 -4.05 13.99
C LEU A 68 11.39 -3.13 14.98
N SER A 69 11.38 -1.83 14.71
CA SER A 69 10.59 -0.87 15.48
C SER A 69 9.09 -1.15 15.34
N PRO A 70 8.25 -0.75 16.32
CA PRO A 70 6.81 -0.89 16.19
C PRO A 70 6.28 -0.19 14.94
N ALA A 71 5.33 -0.84 14.27
CA ALA A 71 4.68 -0.31 13.07
C ALA A 71 3.26 -0.85 12.94
N VAL A 72 2.40 -0.15 12.22
CA VAL A 72 1.13 -0.70 11.75
C VAL A 72 1.35 -1.46 10.45
N PHE A 73 0.48 -2.43 10.16
CA PHE A 73 0.50 -3.11 8.87
C PHE A 73 -0.31 -2.34 7.83
N ILE A 74 -0.14 -2.71 6.57
CA ILE A 74 -0.70 -1.95 5.45
C ILE A 74 -2.22 -1.85 5.46
N SER A 75 -2.95 -2.90 5.88
CA SER A 75 -4.42 -2.86 5.95
C SER A 75 -4.90 -1.96 7.09
N THR A 76 -4.28 -2.05 8.27
CA THR A 76 -4.54 -1.13 9.39
C THR A 76 -4.24 0.31 8.98
N HIS A 77 -3.11 0.57 8.28
CA HIS A 77 -2.79 1.90 7.79
C HIS A 77 -3.87 2.46 6.85
N LEU A 78 -4.41 1.63 5.95
CA LEU A 78 -5.49 2.05 5.05
C LEU A 78 -6.78 2.38 5.83
N VAL A 79 -7.13 1.57 6.82
CA VAL A 79 -8.30 1.82 7.69
C VAL A 79 -8.11 3.12 8.48
N ASP A 80 -6.93 3.34 9.07
CA ASP A 80 -6.60 4.58 9.77
C ASP A 80 -6.78 5.82 8.88
N LEU A 81 -6.40 5.74 7.59
CA LEU A 81 -6.60 6.84 6.64
C LEU A 81 -8.08 7.11 6.36
N ILE A 82 -8.90 6.06 6.23
CA ILE A 82 -10.34 6.19 5.99
C ILE A 82 -11.02 6.81 7.21
N ASP A 83 -10.68 6.35 8.42
CA ASP A 83 -11.27 6.84 9.64
C ASP A 83 -10.88 8.30 9.89
N ALA A 84 -9.61 8.64 9.74
CA ALA A 84 -9.13 10.03 9.80
C ALA A 84 -9.84 10.95 8.78
N ALA A 85 -10.02 10.46 7.54
CA ALA A 85 -10.72 11.18 6.49
C ALA A 85 -12.19 11.45 6.85
N ARG A 86 -12.88 10.48 7.46
CA ARG A 86 -14.26 10.63 7.95
C ARG A 86 -14.37 11.62 9.12
N GLU A 87 -13.34 11.70 9.96
CA GLU A 87 -13.24 12.63 11.07
C GLU A 87 -12.81 14.05 10.63
N GLY A 88 -12.42 14.21 9.35
CA GLY A 88 -11.97 15.48 8.79
C GLY A 88 -10.51 15.81 9.13
N GLU A 89 -9.73 14.84 9.57
CA GLU A 89 -8.30 14.98 9.77
C GLU A 89 -7.59 15.07 8.42
N GLN A 90 -6.65 15.99 8.31
CA GLN A 90 -5.91 16.23 7.06
C GLN A 90 -4.49 15.66 7.07
N LEU A 91 -3.97 15.28 8.22
CA LEU A 91 -2.59 14.79 8.34
C LEU A 91 -2.54 13.56 9.24
N VAL A 92 -2.13 12.45 8.68
CA VAL A 92 -1.91 11.18 9.39
C VAL A 92 -0.45 10.78 9.27
N LYS A 93 0.18 10.45 10.39
CA LYS A 93 1.56 9.95 10.43
C LYS A 93 1.58 8.58 11.07
N ARG A 94 2.20 7.61 10.42
CA ARG A 94 2.37 6.24 10.91
C ARG A 94 3.74 5.70 10.54
N ASP A 95 4.21 4.81 11.36
CA ASP A 95 5.26 3.87 10.98
C ASP A 95 4.59 2.65 10.39
N VAL A 96 5.00 2.22 9.20
CA VAL A 96 4.33 1.19 8.41
C VAL A 96 5.29 0.06 8.07
N PHE A 97 4.81 -1.16 8.19
CA PHE A 97 5.46 -2.36 7.66
C PHE A 97 4.51 -3.01 6.65
N ASP A 98 4.96 -3.14 5.41
CA ASP A 98 4.14 -3.66 4.31
C ASP A 98 4.62 -5.01 3.75
N GLY A 99 5.77 -5.53 4.23
CA GLY A 99 6.36 -6.78 3.77
C GLY A 99 6.91 -6.70 2.35
N SER A 100 7.13 -5.50 1.81
CA SER A 100 7.71 -5.30 0.48
C SER A 100 9.23 -5.41 0.48
N ASP A 101 9.83 -5.37 -0.71
CA ASP A 101 11.26 -5.45 -0.97
C ASP A 101 11.92 -6.65 -0.26
N GLU A 102 12.82 -6.42 0.67
CA GLU A 102 13.46 -7.45 1.50
C GLU A 102 12.71 -7.72 2.81
N ALA A 103 11.62 -6.99 3.07
CA ALA A 103 10.80 -7.03 4.30
C ALA A 103 11.64 -6.88 5.59
N ASP A 104 12.66 -6.06 5.57
CA ASP A 104 13.61 -5.87 6.66
C ASP A 104 13.63 -4.45 7.25
N GLU A 105 12.71 -3.60 6.83
CA GLU A 105 12.60 -2.23 7.35
C GLU A 105 11.16 -1.81 7.64
N VAL A 106 11.05 -0.81 8.50
CA VAL A 106 9.83 -0.05 8.78
C VAL A 106 10.02 1.34 8.19
N VAL A 107 9.07 1.79 7.39
CA VAL A 107 9.08 3.12 6.79
C VAL A 107 8.19 4.08 7.59
N ALA A 108 8.60 5.34 7.71
CA ALA A 108 7.74 6.38 8.25
C ALA A 108 6.84 6.92 7.13
N SER A 109 5.54 7.01 7.36
CA SER A 109 4.58 7.59 6.43
C SER A 109 4.03 8.92 6.94
N SER A 110 3.82 9.85 6.01
CA SER A 110 3.10 11.09 6.26
C SER A 110 2.05 11.26 5.16
N ALA A 111 0.79 11.08 5.51
CA ALA A 111 -0.32 11.17 4.59
C ALA A 111 -1.04 12.52 4.74
N PHE A 112 -1.25 13.21 3.63
CA PHE A 112 -2.13 14.36 3.52
C PHE A 112 -3.45 13.93 2.87
N ILE A 113 -4.57 14.25 3.51
CA ILE A 113 -5.93 13.92 3.09
C ILE A 113 -6.64 15.22 2.73
N GLY A 114 -7.09 15.34 1.49
CA GLY A 114 -7.84 16.50 1.03
C GLY A 114 -9.34 16.38 1.35
N GLU A 115 -10.11 17.38 0.95
CA GLU A 115 -11.55 17.43 1.19
C GLU A 115 -12.31 16.34 0.43
N ALA A 116 -13.36 15.80 1.06
CA ALA A 116 -14.26 14.82 0.46
C ALA A 116 -14.99 15.41 -0.75
N ARG A 117 -15.03 14.67 -1.85
CA ARG A 117 -15.81 15.00 -3.03
C ARG A 117 -16.06 13.79 -3.91
N ALA A 118 -16.98 13.89 -4.84
CA ALA A 118 -17.15 12.90 -5.90
C ALA A 118 -16.06 13.01 -6.98
N PHE A 119 -15.71 11.89 -7.59
CA PHE A 119 -14.73 11.82 -8.69
C PHE A 119 -15.32 11.05 -9.88
N PRO A 120 -16.34 11.61 -10.56
CA PRO A 120 -17.03 10.95 -11.68
C PRO A 120 -16.18 10.85 -12.96
N GLU A 121 -15.13 11.69 -13.10
CA GLU A 121 -14.35 11.75 -14.33
C GLU A 121 -13.52 10.46 -14.51
N VAL A 122 -13.65 9.86 -15.68
CA VAL A 122 -12.85 8.71 -16.10
C VAL A 122 -11.54 9.22 -16.71
N ARG A 123 -10.40 8.78 -16.17
CA ARG A 123 -9.07 9.10 -16.71
C ARG A 123 -8.80 8.24 -17.94
N GLU A 124 -7.94 8.73 -18.83
CA GLU A 124 -7.42 7.90 -19.93
C GLU A 124 -6.76 6.61 -19.38
N GLY A 125 -7.14 5.47 -19.94
CA GLY A 125 -6.71 4.15 -19.49
C GLY A 125 -7.65 3.47 -18.48
N GLU A 126 -8.55 4.21 -17.82
CA GLU A 126 -9.56 3.62 -16.93
C GLU A 126 -10.76 3.07 -17.70
N SER A 127 -11.36 1.99 -17.20
CA SER A 127 -12.64 1.47 -17.69
C SER A 127 -13.81 2.26 -17.14
N LYS A 128 -14.74 2.72 -18.02
CA LYS A 128 -15.98 3.37 -17.61
C LYS A 128 -16.84 2.48 -16.71
N ASP A 129 -16.91 1.19 -17.04
CA ASP A 129 -17.70 0.22 -16.27
C ASP A 129 -17.12 -0.03 -14.88
N ALA A 130 -15.79 0.00 -14.75
CA ALA A 130 -15.12 -0.12 -13.47
C ALA A 130 -15.26 1.14 -12.59
N VAL A 131 -15.38 2.31 -13.19
CA VAL A 131 -15.55 3.59 -12.49
C VAL A 131 -17.00 3.85 -12.08
N ALA A 132 -17.98 3.38 -12.86
CA ALA A 132 -19.39 3.66 -12.64
C ALA A 132 -19.90 3.36 -11.22
N PRO A 133 -19.56 2.24 -10.56
CA PRO A 133 -20.00 1.96 -9.18
C PRO A 133 -19.45 2.94 -8.13
N LEU A 134 -18.39 3.69 -8.46
CA LEU A 134 -17.71 4.61 -7.56
C LEU A 134 -18.09 6.07 -7.80
N ALA A 135 -18.87 6.38 -8.84
CA ALA A 135 -19.08 7.75 -9.32
C ALA A 135 -19.69 8.70 -8.27
N ASP A 136 -20.63 8.20 -7.48
CA ASP A 136 -21.34 8.96 -6.44
C ASP A 136 -20.86 8.67 -5.02
N MET A 137 -19.83 7.82 -4.87
CA MET A 137 -19.30 7.44 -3.57
C MET A 137 -18.38 8.55 -3.03
N PRO A 138 -18.49 8.89 -1.74
CA PRO A 138 -17.55 9.81 -1.09
C PRO A 138 -16.11 9.31 -1.22
N ALA A 139 -15.22 10.21 -1.59
CA ALA A 139 -13.81 9.89 -1.71
C ALA A 139 -12.93 11.10 -1.41
N TRP A 140 -11.68 10.84 -1.06
CA TRP A 140 -10.70 11.83 -0.68
C TRP A 140 -9.46 11.74 -1.57
N PRO A 141 -8.91 12.86 -2.05
CA PRO A 141 -7.57 12.86 -2.62
C PRO A 141 -6.57 12.67 -1.48
N VAL A 142 -5.71 11.67 -1.61
CA VAL A 142 -4.69 11.33 -0.61
C VAL A 142 -3.31 11.38 -1.27
N THR A 143 -2.34 11.95 -0.57
CA THR A 143 -0.92 11.86 -0.91
C THR A 143 -0.16 11.37 0.31
N ILE A 144 0.58 10.28 0.15
CA ILE A 144 1.42 9.70 1.20
C ILE A 144 2.86 9.81 0.76
N SER A 145 3.70 10.40 1.59
CA SER A 145 5.15 10.41 1.46
C SER A 145 5.74 9.39 2.42
N TYR A 146 6.60 8.51 1.92
CA TYR A 146 7.27 7.47 2.69
C TYR A 146 8.75 7.82 2.86
N PHE A 147 9.26 7.65 4.06
CA PHE A 147 10.61 8.02 4.44
C PHE A 147 11.33 6.82 5.07
N ASP A 148 12.57 6.62 4.67
CA ASP A 148 13.47 5.70 5.34
C ASP A 148 13.70 6.14 6.80
N LYS A 149 13.72 5.18 7.73
CA LYS A 149 14.02 5.37 9.14
C LYS A 149 15.43 4.91 9.52
N GLY A 150 16.23 4.51 8.53
CA GLY A 150 17.59 3.99 8.73
C GLY A 150 18.58 4.99 9.29
N VAL A 151 19.82 4.54 9.44
CA VAL A 151 20.93 5.34 9.96
C VAL A 151 21.21 6.50 9.00
N GLY A 152 20.96 7.72 9.45
CA GLY A 152 21.13 8.94 8.64
C GLY A 152 19.83 9.63 8.28
N ALA A 153 18.66 9.05 8.60
CA ALA A 153 17.39 9.73 8.48
C ALA A 153 17.40 11.04 9.30
N SER A 154 17.07 12.14 8.66
CA SER A 154 17.01 13.46 9.28
C SER A 154 15.63 14.09 9.01
N ALA A 155 15.31 15.16 9.75
CA ALA A 155 14.09 15.93 9.50
C ALA A 155 14.03 16.57 8.10
N GLU A 156 15.14 16.59 7.39
CA GLU A 156 15.28 17.11 6.02
C GLU A 156 15.40 15.99 4.97
N SER A 157 15.16 14.72 5.35
CA SER A 157 15.23 13.60 4.41
C SER A 157 14.15 13.74 3.34
N LEU A 158 14.53 13.48 2.09
CA LEU A 158 13.57 13.36 1.00
C LEU A 158 12.82 12.03 1.12
N PRO A 159 11.55 11.97 0.69
CA PRO A 159 10.82 10.72 0.65
C PRO A 159 11.49 9.71 -0.29
N VAL A 160 11.51 8.44 0.09
CA VAL A 160 11.96 7.35 -0.77
C VAL A 160 11.00 7.14 -1.93
N TYR A 161 9.71 7.37 -1.69
CA TYR A 161 8.69 7.50 -2.73
C TYR A 161 7.46 8.22 -2.19
N GLU A 162 6.59 8.67 -3.10
CA GLU A 162 5.29 9.26 -2.83
C GLU A 162 4.20 8.55 -3.61
N ALA A 163 3.08 8.26 -2.95
CA ALA A 163 1.88 7.73 -3.57
C ALA A 163 0.74 8.77 -3.51
N SER A 164 0.16 9.14 -4.65
CA SER A 164 -1.03 10.00 -4.72
C SER A 164 -2.16 9.23 -5.38
N PHE A 165 -3.36 9.26 -4.79
CA PHE A 165 -4.52 8.54 -5.29
C PHE A 165 -5.83 9.16 -4.76
N VAL A 166 -6.94 8.68 -5.27
CA VAL A 166 -8.28 8.94 -4.71
C VAL A 166 -8.67 7.73 -3.90
N LEU A 167 -8.88 7.91 -2.59
CA LEU A 167 -9.32 6.88 -1.67
C LEU A 167 -10.83 6.97 -1.47
N TYR A 168 -11.54 5.90 -1.79
CA TYR A 168 -12.98 5.78 -1.55
C TYR A 168 -13.26 5.20 -0.17
N GLU A 169 -14.44 5.51 0.39
CA GLU A 169 -14.84 5.07 1.73
C GLU A 169 -14.91 3.55 1.91
N ASN A 170 -14.99 2.80 0.81
CA ASN A 170 -14.97 1.34 0.78
C ASN A 170 -13.56 0.75 0.64
N GLY A 171 -12.51 1.56 0.73
CA GLY A 171 -11.11 1.15 0.64
C GLY A 171 -10.56 1.04 -0.79
N ILE A 172 -11.38 1.21 -1.83
CA ILE A 172 -10.90 1.21 -3.21
C ILE A 172 -10.08 2.45 -3.47
N SER A 173 -8.95 2.28 -4.14
CA SER A 173 -8.09 3.37 -4.58
C SER A 173 -8.13 3.51 -6.11
N ARG A 174 -8.10 4.75 -6.61
CA ARG A 174 -8.13 5.09 -8.03
C ARG A 174 -7.20 6.24 -8.36
N LYS A 175 -6.87 6.40 -9.62
CA LYS A 175 -5.99 7.48 -10.11
C LYS A 175 -4.61 7.45 -9.44
N LEU A 176 -4.09 6.26 -9.19
CA LEU A 176 -2.80 6.09 -8.53
C LEU A 176 -1.67 6.73 -9.34
N THR A 177 -0.81 7.43 -8.65
CA THR A 177 0.49 7.89 -9.15
C THR A 177 1.52 7.64 -8.07
N MET A 178 2.55 6.88 -8.39
CA MET A 178 3.70 6.66 -7.51
C MET A 178 4.89 7.39 -8.10
N ARG A 179 5.57 8.18 -7.31
CA ARG A 179 6.77 8.93 -7.68
C ARG A 179 7.95 8.44 -6.88
N TYR A 180 8.95 7.98 -7.58
CA TYR A 180 10.26 7.65 -7.08
C TYR A 180 11.25 8.74 -7.52
N PRO A 181 12.47 8.83 -6.96
CA PRO A 181 13.45 9.85 -7.34
C PRO A 181 13.72 9.92 -8.86
N ASP A 182 13.76 8.76 -9.53
CA ASP A 182 14.20 8.66 -10.93
C ASP A 182 13.06 8.37 -11.92
N TYR A 183 11.86 7.98 -11.45
CA TYR A 183 10.73 7.64 -12.32
C TYR A 183 9.38 7.82 -11.61
N ALA A 184 8.32 7.76 -12.40
CA ALA A 184 6.96 7.73 -11.88
C ALA A 184 6.13 6.65 -12.58
N MET A 185 5.22 6.03 -11.82
CA MET A 185 4.25 5.06 -12.33
C MET A 185 2.83 5.59 -12.14
N LYS A 186 1.92 5.17 -13.03
CA LYS A 186 0.48 5.43 -12.91
C LYS A 186 -0.26 4.11 -12.89
N GLY A 187 -1.24 4.02 -12.00
CA GLY A 187 -2.19 2.91 -11.94
C GLY A 187 -3.57 3.38 -12.42
N GLU A 188 -4.15 2.62 -13.35
CA GLU A 188 -5.46 2.89 -13.92
C GLU A 188 -6.42 1.74 -13.59
N LEU A 189 -7.64 2.08 -13.17
CA LEU A 189 -8.67 1.08 -12.83
C LEU A 189 -9.29 0.52 -14.12
N THR A 190 -8.92 -0.70 -14.47
CA THR A 190 -9.38 -1.36 -15.70
C THR A 190 -10.53 -2.33 -15.50
N SER A 191 -10.68 -2.86 -14.28
CA SER A 191 -11.78 -3.77 -13.91
C SER A 191 -12.09 -3.63 -12.43
N LEU A 192 -13.37 -3.69 -12.08
CA LEU A 192 -13.85 -3.70 -10.70
C LEU A 192 -15.05 -4.65 -10.61
N GLU A 193 -14.99 -5.58 -9.70
CA GLU A 193 -16.10 -6.44 -9.31
C GLU A 193 -16.45 -6.18 -7.84
N MET A 194 -17.67 -5.75 -7.59
CA MET A 194 -18.19 -5.54 -6.24
C MET A 194 -18.84 -6.84 -5.79
N LEU A 195 -18.22 -7.49 -4.81
CA LEU A 195 -18.74 -8.72 -4.22
C LEU A 195 -19.74 -8.40 -3.11
N GLU A 196 -20.77 -9.21 -2.97
CA GLU A 196 -21.64 -9.16 -1.78
C GLU A 196 -20.84 -9.62 -0.56
N SER A 197 -20.90 -8.84 0.51
CA SER A 197 -20.30 -9.23 1.79
C SER A 197 -21.20 -10.26 2.47
N GLU A 198 -20.70 -11.47 2.71
CA GLU A 198 -21.35 -12.40 3.61
C GLU A 198 -21.21 -11.87 5.07
N PRO A 199 -22.30 -11.92 5.87
CA PRO A 199 -22.20 -11.53 7.27
C PRO A 199 -21.25 -12.46 8.00
N CYS A 200 -20.27 -11.89 8.73
CA CYS A 200 -19.40 -12.69 9.59
C CYS A 200 -20.26 -13.41 10.62
N THR A 201 -20.29 -14.73 10.55
CA THR A 201 -20.88 -15.54 11.64
C THR A 201 -19.91 -15.50 12.80
N PRO A 202 -20.33 -15.06 14.01
CA PRO A 202 -19.45 -15.15 15.17
C PRO A 202 -18.99 -16.58 15.35
N ALA A 203 -17.70 -16.80 15.52
CA ALA A 203 -17.19 -18.10 15.92
C ALA A 203 -17.70 -18.40 17.35
N ASP A 204 -18.38 -19.55 17.51
CA ASP A 204 -18.86 -20.05 18.81
C ASP A 204 -17.70 -20.34 19.80
#